data_2e01f1ba629e181245985a111dcf079e
#
_entry.id   2e01f1ba629e181245985a111dcf079e
#
_cell.length_a   1.000
_cell.length_b   1.000
_cell.length_c   1.000
_cell.angle_alpha   90.00
_cell.angle_beta   90.00
_cell.angle_gamma   90.00
#
_symmetry.space_group_name_H-M   'P 1'
#
loop_
_entity.id
_entity.type
_entity.pdbx_description
1 polymer ?
#
loop_
_entity_poly.entity_id
_entity_poly.type
_entity_poly.pdbx_seq_one_letter_code
_entity_poly.pdbx_strand_id
1 'polypeptide(L)'
;MRGWSPKLSGNEKRLRGLFLATFGLCVSTCVMLLDHGDANLPASFMAATQAACAFAILIVTSVAVRYREHHPLPRPSAGTKPALAADAQREARELAQRIRALMEQDAPYLDPDFKVAGLARRLREPEYKVSRAITAGLEAPNFNRYVNAWRIEHAKSLLADPELAREPVLNVALDSGFASLGPFNRAFKDMTGQTPRAYRKSARDSESGLARTA
;
A
#
# COMPACT_ATOMS: atom_id res chain seq x y z
N MET A 1 -5.77 14.82 26.53
CA MET A 1 -5.44 13.47 26.00
C MET A 1 -6.48 12.48 26.48
N ARG A 2 -7.54 12.19 25.72
CA ARG A 2 -8.51 11.13 26.00
C ARG A 2 -8.24 9.99 25.01
N GLY A 3 -7.63 8.90 25.49
CA GLY A 3 -7.33 7.72 24.72
C GLY A 3 -8.60 7.08 24.16
N TRP A 4 -8.67 6.96 22.86
CA TRP A 4 -9.68 6.23 22.14
C TRP A 4 -9.48 4.73 22.39
N SER A 5 -10.23 4.15 23.33
CA SER A 5 -10.32 2.69 23.47
C SER A 5 -11.58 2.21 22.75
N PRO A 6 -11.46 1.50 21.62
CA PRO A 6 -12.62 0.89 20.98
C PRO A 6 -13.26 -0.09 21.95
N LYS A 7 -14.55 0.07 22.26
CA LYS A 7 -15.32 -0.90 23.05
C LYS A 7 -15.36 -2.22 22.29
N LEU A 8 -14.49 -3.14 22.70
CA LEU A 8 -14.45 -4.50 22.15
C LEU A 8 -15.78 -5.19 22.42
N SER A 9 -16.32 -5.86 21.40
CA SER A 9 -17.53 -6.69 21.57
C SER A 9 -17.30 -7.81 22.57
N GLY A 10 -18.35 -8.26 23.27
CA GLY A 10 -18.21 -9.32 24.28
C GLY A 10 -17.57 -10.60 23.74
N ASN A 11 -17.84 -10.94 22.47
CA ASN A 11 -17.26 -12.09 21.79
C ASN A 11 -15.78 -11.89 21.44
N GLU A 12 -15.36 -10.67 21.11
CA GLU A 12 -13.94 -10.36 20.85
C GLU A 12 -13.09 -10.45 22.12
N LYS A 13 -13.66 -10.02 23.27
CA LYS A 13 -13.00 -10.20 24.57
C LYS A 13 -12.86 -11.67 24.94
N ARG A 14 -13.88 -12.50 24.67
CA ARG A 14 -13.83 -13.94 24.89
C ARG A 14 -12.81 -14.63 23.99
N LEU A 15 -12.74 -14.30 22.71
CA LEU A 15 -11.75 -14.83 21.77
C LEU A 15 -10.31 -14.46 22.17
N ARG A 16 -10.08 -13.21 22.57
CA ARG A 16 -8.76 -12.79 23.08
C ARG A 16 -8.41 -13.50 24.39
N GLY A 17 -9.37 -13.66 25.29
CA GLY A 17 -9.20 -14.41 26.54
C GLY A 17 -8.86 -15.86 26.26
N LEU A 18 -9.57 -16.52 25.33
CA LEU A 18 -9.30 -17.90 24.94
C LEU A 18 -7.91 -18.05 24.31
N PHE A 19 -7.53 -17.14 23.43
CA PHE A 19 -6.19 -17.14 22.82
C PHE A 19 -5.08 -17.01 23.87
N LEU A 20 -5.21 -16.03 24.79
CA LEU A 20 -4.23 -15.82 25.86
C LEU A 20 -4.17 -17.04 26.83
N ALA A 21 -5.30 -17.63 27.17
CA ALA A 21 -5.35 -18.81 28.02
C ALA A 21 -4.70 -20.04 27.35
N THR A 22 -5.00 -20.29 26.07
CA THR A 22 -4.41 -21.38 25.29
C THR A 22 -2.91 -21.20 25.10
N PHE A 23 -2.49 -19.97 24.74
CA PHE A 23 -1.08 -19.67 24.61
C PHE A 23 -0.31 -19.76 25.91
N GLY A 24 -0.88 -19.22 27.01
CA GLY A 24 -0.28 -19.33 28.34
C GLY A 24 -0.15 -20.77 28.83
N LEU A 25 -1.18 -21.58 28.58
CA LEU A 25 -1.14 -23.01 28.91
C LEU A 25 -0.06 -23.76 28.10
N CYS A 26 0.05 -23.50 26.80
CA CYS A 26 1.10 -24.10 25.96
C CYS A 26 2.51 -23.69 26.39
N VAL A 27 2.72 -22.41 26.69
CA VAL A 27 4.01 -21.93 27.18
C VAL A 27 4.34 -22.55 28.53
N SER A 28 3.38 -22.60 29.48
CA SER A 28 3.56 -23.19 30.81
C SER A 28 3.90 -24.66 30.70
N THR A 29 3.22 -25.42 29.85
CA THR A 29 3.52 -26.85 29.65
C THR A 29 4.89 -27.08 29.03
N CYS A 30 5.29 -26.24 28.05
CA CYS A 30 6.63 -26.29 27.45
C CYS A 30 7.74 -26.00 28.49
N VAL A 31 7.55 -24.97 29.31
CA VAL A 31 8.51 -24.59 30.36
C VAL A 31 8.61 -25.68 31.39
N MET A 32 7.47 -26.25 31.85
CA MET A 32 7.43 -27.34 32.85
C MET A 32 8.13 -28.59 32.33
N LEU A 33 7.99 -28.92 31.04
CA LEU A 33 8.69 -30.07 30.43
C LEU A 33 10.21 -29.80 30.28
N LEU A 34 10.64 -28.58 30.15
CA LEU A 34 12.06 -28.22 30.12
C LEU A 34 12.71 -28.22 31.50
N ASP A 35 11.98 -27.80 32.54
CA ASP A 35 12.47 -27.68 33.91
C ASP A 35 12.51 -29.07 34.59
N HIS A 36 11.62 -29.99 34.23
CA HIS A 36 11.54 -31.37 34.76
C HIS A 36 12.21 -32.41 33.85
N GLY A 37 13.18 -31.96 33.00
CA GLY A 37 13.88 -32.77 32.00
C GLY A 37 14.68 -33.97 32.54
N ASP A 38 14.79 -34.14 33.86
CA ASP A 38 15.37 -35.32 34.53
C ASP A 38 14.36 -36.46 34.76
N ALA A 39 13.10 -36.26 34.49
CA ALA A 39 12.11 -37.29 34.53
C ALA A 39 12.21 -38.16 33.26
N ASN A 40 12.26 -39.47 33.39
CA ASN A 40 12.30 -40.51 32.35
C ASN A 40 11.05 -40.49 31.43
N LEU A 41 10.71 -39.33 30.85
CA LEU A 41 9.61 -39.22 29.92
C LEU A 41 10.09 -39.67 28.52
N PRO A 42 9.38 -40.62 27.88
CA PRO A 42 9.75 -41.05 26.54
C PRO A 42 9.69 -39.88 25.56
N ALA A 43 10.68 -39.81 24.68
CA ALA A 43 10.77 -38.74 23.64
C ALA A 43 9.48 -38.61 22.82
N SER A 44 8.75 -39.71 22.61
CA SER A 44 7.44 -39.73 21.96
C SER A 44 6.38 -38.93 22.69
N PHE A 45 6.40 -38.92 24.04
CA PHE A 45 5.45 -38.14 24.85
C PHE A 45 5.74 -36.64 24.71
N MET A 46 6.99 -36.24 24.73
CA MET A 46 7.39 -34.83 24.52
C MET A 46 6.99 -34.34 23.12
N ALA A 47 7.27 -35.14 22.10
CA ALA A 47 6.89 -34.82 20.71
C ALA A 47 5.37 -34.70 20.52
N ALA A 48 4.61 -35.62 21.14
CA ALA A 48 3.15 -35.60 21.11
C ALA A 48 2.56 -34.34 21.77
N THR A 49 3.13 -33.92 22.89
CA THR A 49 2.68 -32.71 23.61
C THR A 49 2.98 -31.44 22.81
N GLN A 50 4.16 -31.36 22.23
CA GLN A 50 4.51 -30.22 21.34
C GLN A 50 3.61 -30.14 20.09
N ALA A 51 3.33 -31.29 19.47
CA ALA A 51 2.42 -31.38 18.35
C ALA A 51 1.00 -30.94 18.72
N ALA A 52 0.49 -31.39 19.89
CA ALA A 52 -0.82 -30.99 20.38
C ALA A 52 -0.92 -29.49 20.66
N CYS A 53 0.11 -28.87 21.25
CA CYS A 53 0.17 -27.45 21.49
C CYS A 53 0.18 -26.64 20.13
N ALA A 54 0.99 -27.08 19.18
CA ALA A 54 1.04 -26.45 17.85
C ALA A 54 -0.32 -26.51 17.14
N PHE A 55 -0.99 -27.68 17.24
CA PHE A 55 -2.31 -27.90 16.64
C PHE A 55 -3.40 -27.03 17.30
N ALA A 56 -3.36 -26.91 18.64
CA ALA A 56 -4.28 -26.04 19.38
C ALA A 56 -4.11 -24.54 18.97
N ILE A 57 -2.87 -24.06 18.82
CA ILE A 57 -2.58 -22.69 18.37
C ILE A 57 -3.10 -22.47 16.93
N LEU A 58 -2.88 -23.43 16.03
CA LEU A 58 -3.37 -23.36 14.65
C LEU A 58 -4.90 -23.30 14.59
N ILE A 59 -5.60 -24.10 15.37
CA ILE A 59 -7.07 -24.08 15.44
C ILE A 59 -7.55 -22.71 15.93
N VAL A 60 -7.03 -22.22 17.06
CA VAL A 60 -7.47 -20.93 17.63
C VAL A 60 -7.16 -19.78 16.67
N THR A 61 -6.01 -19.80 16.02
CA THR A 61 -5.65 -18.79 15.02
C THR A 61 -6.59 -18.85 13.80
N SER A 62 -6.87 -20.05 13.29
CA SER A 62 -7.78 -20.24 12.16
C SER A 62 -9.21 -19.77 12.48
N VAL A 63 -9.70 -20.08 13.69
CA VAL A 63 -11.01 -19.61 14.17
C VAL A 63 -11.02 -18.09 14.31
N ALA A 64 -9.96 -17.50 14.84
CA ALA A 64 -9.84 -16.05 14.98
C ALA A 64 -9.82 -15.32 13.60
N VAL A 65 -9.10 -15.88 12.63
CA VAL A 65 -9.06 -15.35 11.25
C VAL A 65 -10.44 -15.45 10.61
N ARG A 66 -11.08 -16.63 10.64
CA ARG A 66 -12.43 -16.83 10.09
C ARG A 66 -13.48 -15.94 10.78
N TYR A 67 -13.38 -15.79 12.10
CA TYR A 67 -14.25 -14.89 12.84
C TYR A 67 -14.07 -13.43 12.35
N ARG A 68 -12.86 -13.02 12.07
CA ARG A 68 -12.53 -11.67 11.58
C ARG A 68 -12.99 -11.42 10.14
N GLU A 69 -12.95 -12.45 9.30
CA GLU A 69 -13.49 -12.41 7.94
C GLU A 69 -15.02 -12.25 7.94
N HIS A 70 -15.71 -12.94 8.84
CA HIS A 70 -17.17 -12.89 8.95
C HIS A 70 -17.68 -11.69 9.77
N HIS A 71 -16.82 -11.10 10.62
CA HIS A 71 -17.10 -9.93 11.43
C HIS A 71 -16.05 -8.88 11.15
N PRO A 72 -16.04 -8.25 9.96
CA PRO A 72 -15.14 -7.15 9.69
C PRO A 72 -15.36 -6.10 10.77
N LEU A 73 -14.24 -5.52 11.26
CA LEU A 73 -14.33 -4.40 12.19
C LEU A 73 -15.34 -3.41 11.63
N PRO A 74 -16.29 -2.90 12.43
CA PRO A 74 -17.18 -1.85 11.96
C PRO A 74 -16.26 -0.78 11.38
N ARG A 75 -16.33 -0.59 10.07
CA ARG A 75 -15.78 0.61 9.45
C ARG A 75 -16.32 1.73 10.31
N PRO A 76 -15.50 2.72 10.74
CA PRO A 76 -15.98 3.84 11.52
C PRO A 76 -17.28 4.28 10.83
N SER A 77 -18.37 4.04 11.54
CA SER A 77 -19.69 4.10 10.96
C SER A 77 -19.85 5.46 10.34
N ALA A 78 -20.37 5.49 9.13
CA ALA A 78 -20.97 6.64 8.48
C ALA A 78 -22.16 7.22 9.30
N GLY A 79 -22.06 7.21 10.60
CA GLY A 79 -22.88 7.94 11.57
C GLY A 79 -22.39 9.35 11.83
N THR A 80 -21.37 9.79 11.14
CA THR A 80 -21.02 11.20 10.99
C THR A 80 -22.15 11.84 10.22
N LYS A 81 -22.82 12.85 10.82
CA LYS A 81 -23.92 13.60 10.22
C LYS A 81 -23.64 13.80 8.73
N PRO A 82 -24.61 13.56 7.81
CA PRO A 82 -24.39 13.68 6.36
C PRO A 82 -23.69 14.99 5.94
N ALA A 83 -23.93 16.07 6.67
CA ALA A 83 -23.26 17.36 6.49
C ALA A 83 -21.72 17.28 6.73
N LEU A 84 -21.27 16.66 7.82
CA LEU A 84 -19.82 16.52 8.11
C LEU A 84 -19.10 15.62 7.10
N ALA A 85 -19.79 14.63 6.57
CA ALA A 85 -19.23 13.78 5.50
C ALA A 85 -19.14 14.55 4.17
N ALA A 86 -20.14 15.39 3.85
CA ALA A 86 -20.14 16.24 2.67
C ALA A 86 -19.05 17.33 2.75
N ASP A 87 -18.87 17.96 3.92
CA ASP A 87 -17.83 18.97 4.14
C ASP A 87 -16.43 18.35 4.03
N ALA A 88 -16.22 17.19 4.62
CA ALA A 88 -14.96 16.46 4.52
C ALA A 88 -14.65 15.97 3.08
N GLN A 89 -15.69 15.70 2.30
CA GLN A 89 -15.53 15.34 0.87
C GLN A 89 -15.21 16.58 0.01
N ARG A 90 -15.83 17.73 0.33
CA ARG A 90 -15.53 19.02 -0.30
C ARG A 90 -14.08 19.41 -0.03
N GLU A 91 -13.64 19.38 1.24
CA GLU A 91 -12.25 19.65 1.64
C GLU A 91 -11.25 18.75 0.90
N ALA A 92 -11.56 17.45 0.78
CA ALA A 92 -10.72 16.52 0.05
C ALA A 92 -10.63 16.86 -1.45
N ARG A 93 -11.71 17.31 -2.09
CA ARG A 93 -11.72 17.72 -3.50
C ARG A 93 -10.94 19.02 -3.73
N GLU A 94 -11.11 20.01 -2.85
CA GLU A 94 -10.38 21.28 -2.91
C GLU A 94 -8.87 21.04 -2.75
N LEU A 95 -8.48 20.20 -1.79
CA LEU A 95 -7.09 19.81 -1.60
C LEU A 95 -6.57 19.00 -2.80
N ALA A 96 -7.37 18.14 -3.39
CA ALA A 96 -7.03 17.40 -4.59
C ALA A 96 -6.73 18.32 -5.79
N GLN A 97 -7.46 19.40 -5.96
CA GLN A 97 -7.18 20.41 -6.98
C GLN A 97 -5.84 21.13 -6.73
N ARG A 98 -5.56 21.50 -5.47
CA ARG A 98 -4.28 22.12 -5.07
C ARG A 98 -3.10 21.15 -5.32
N ILE A 99 -3.28 19.85 -5.02
CA ILE A 99 -2.29 18.82 -5.30
C ILE A 99 -2.01 18.77 -6.80
N ARG A 100 -3.04 18.69 -7.63
CA ARG A 100 -2.89 18.64 -9.08
C ARG A 100 -2.15 19.87 -9.63
N ALA A 101 -2.55 21.07 -9.24
CA ALA A 101 -1.91 22.30 -9.66
C ALA A 101 -0.40 22.32 -9.30
N LEU A 102 -0.04 21.87 -8.10
CA LEU A 102 1.35 21.79 -7.67
C LEU A 102 2.14 20.75 -8.48
N MET A 103 1.53 19.60 -8.81
CA MET A 103 2.17 18.59 -9.66
C MET A 103 2.42 19.11 -11.08
N GLU A 104 1.50 19.91 -11.63
CA GLU A 104 1.61 20.52 -12.97
C GLU A 104 2.65 21.65 -13.01
N GLN A 105 2.67 22.51 -12.00
CA GLN A 105 3.51 23.73 -12.00
C GLN A 105 4.94 23.44 -11.58
N ASP A 106 5.14 22.69 -10.50
CA ASP A 106 6.45 22.47 -9.89
C ASP A 106 7.12 21.17 -10.31
N ALA A 107 6.37 20.26 -10.94
CA ALA A 107 6.81 18.93 -11.33
C ALA A 107 7.61 18.16 -10.23
N PRO A 108 7.18 18.17 -8.95
CA PRO A 108 7.96 17.59 -7.86
C PRO A 108 8.13 16.08 -8.00
N TYR A 109 7.36 15.42 -8.85
CA TYR A 109 7.48 14.01 -9.16
C TYR A 109 8.78 13.64 -9.87
N LEU A 110 9.52 14.61 -10.43
CA LEU A 110 10.83 14.39 -11.05
C LEU A 110 11.93 14.16 -10.01
N ASP A 111 11.70 14.50 -8.73
CA ASP A 111 12.58 14.13 -7.64
C ASP A 111 12.36 12.66 -7.25
N PRO A 112 13.37 11.76 -7.39
CA PRO A 112 13.23 10.35 -7.04
C PRO A 112 12.91 10.12 -5.56
N ASP A 113 13.30 11.06 -4.66
CA ASP A 113 13.05 11.00 -3.22
C ASP A 113 11.74 11.67 -2.80
N PHE A 114 10.89 12.08 -3.75
CA PHE A 114 9.63 12.74 -3.45
C PHE A 114 8.66 11.81 -2.70
N LYS A 115 8.26 12.23 -1.50
CA LYS A 115 7.41 11.49 -0.57
C LYS A 115 6.18 12.30 -0.18
N VAL A 116 5.16 11.63 0.36
CA VAL A 116 3.92 12.28 0.84
C VAL A 116 4.21 13.38 1.87
N ALA A 117 5.21 13.20 2.73
CA ALA A 117 5.66 14.21 3.69
C ALA A 117 6.17 15.49 3.00
N GLY A 118 6.85 15.36 1.87
CA GLY A 118 7.31 16.49 1.05
C GLY A 118 6.14 17.27 0.45
N LEU A 119 5.13 16.56 -0.09
CA LEU A 119 3.91 17.15 -0.61
C LEU A 119 3.10 17.86 0.50
N ALA A 120 2.94 17.21 1.63
CA ALA A 120 2.24 17.75 2.80
C ALA A 120 2.85 19.07 3.31
N ARG A 121 4.19 19.13 3.38
CA ARG A 121 4.91 20.38 3.75
C ARG A 121 4.68 21.51 2.76
N ARG A 122 4.74 21.24 1.46
CA ARG A 122 4.51 22.25 0.41
C ARG A 122 3.09 22.81 0.45
N LEU A 123 2.11 21.95 0.74
CA LEU A 123 0.70 22.32 0.84
C LEU A 123 0.33 22.92 2.22
N ARG A 124 1.22 22.82 3.22
CA ARG A 124 0.98 23.16 4.64
C ARG A 124 -0.22 22.40 5.21
N GLU A 125 -0.35 21.14 4.85
CA GLU A 125 -1.43 20.26 5.29
C GLU A 125 -0.87 19.01 5.97
N PRO A 126 -1.60 18.40 6.91
CA PRO A 126 -1.22 17.12 7.51
C PRO A 126 -1.19 16.00 6.45
N GLU A 127 -0.24 15.06 6.57
CA GLU A 127 -0.08 13.93 5.63
C GLU A 127 -1.37 13.10 5.46
N TYR A 128 -2.14 12.90 6.53
CA TYR A 128 -3.39 12.13 6.45
C TYR A 128 -4.44 12.80 5.57
N LYS A 129 -4.51 14.15 5.55
CA LYS A 129 -5.41 14.91 4.68
C LYS A 129 -4.95 14.79 3.22
N VAL A 130 -3.65 14.92 2.97
CA VAL A 130 -3.08 14.73 1.64
C VAL A 130 -3.33 13.33 1.12
N SER A 131 -3.06 12.29 1.92
CA SER A 131 -3.36 10.90 1.56
C SER A 131 -4.84 10.67 1.26
N ARG A 132 -5.72 11.26 2.06
CA ARG A 132 -7.18 11.19 1.83
C ARG A 132 -7.60 11.93 0.56
N ALA A 133 -7.04 13.11 0.27
CA ALA A 133 -7.33 13.84 -0.95
C ALA A 133 -6.89 13.06 -2.20
N ILE A 134 -5.75 12.36 -2.14
CA ILE A 134 -5.27 11.50 -3.22
C ILE A 134 -6.21 10.32 -3.43
N THR A 135 -6.64 9.63 -2.37
CA THR A 135 -7.47 8.43 -2.51
C THR A 135 -8.94 8.73 -2.79
N ALA A 136 -9.51 9.76 -2.16
CA ALA A 136 -10.93 10.09 -2.27
C ALA A 136 -11.22 11.24 -3.27
N GLY A 137 -10.24 12.12 -3.52
CA GLY A 137 -10.41 13.27 -4.41
C GLY A 137 -9.83 13.05 -5.80
N LEU A 138 -8.72 12.30 -5.92
CA LEU A 138 -8.04 11.99 -7.19
C LEU A 138 -8.22 10.53 -7.62
N GLU A 139 -8.98 9.74 -6.85
CA GLU A 139 -9.31 8.34 -7.14
C GLU A 139 -8.08 7.44 -7.35
N ALA A 140 -6.92 7.85 -6.84
CA ALA A 140 -5.71 7.06 -6.92
C ALA A 140 -5.61 6.08 -5.74
N PRO A 141 -5.21 4.82 -5.94
CA PRO A 141 -5.14 3.82 -4.87
C PRO A 141 -4.22 4.22 -3.70
N ASN A 142 -3.14 4.95 -4.01
CA ASN A 142 -2.19 5.47 -3.03
C ASN A 142 -1.29 6.55 -3.65
N PHE A 143 -0.48 7.22 -2.79
CA PHE A 143 0.47 8.26 -3.20
C PHE A 143 1.46 7.80 -4.28
N ASN A 144 2.06 6.62 -4.10
CA ASN A 144 3.08 6.13 -5.05
C ASN A 144 2.49 5.89 -6.44
N ARG A 145 1.28 5.35 -6.53
CA ARG A 145 0.62 5.13 -7.81
C ARG A 145 0.24 6.47 -8.46
N TYR A 146 -0.17 7.45 -7.68
CA TYR A 146 -0.44 8.80 -8.16
C TYR A 146 0.81 9.47 -8.74
N VAL A 147 1.92 9.45 -8.00
CA VAL A 147 3.20 10.02 -8.46
C VAL A 147 3.73 9.27 -9.69
N ASN A 148 3.64 7.94 -9.69
CA ASN A 148 4.08 7.15 -10.84
C ASN A 148 3.26 7.47 -12.10
N ALA A 149 1.97 7.81 -11.99
CA ALA A 149 1.19 8.23 -13.14
C ALA A 149 1.79 9.48 -13.81
N TRP A 150 2.15 10.49 -13.04
CA TRP A 150 2.83 11.70 -13.54
C TRP A 150 4.19 11.37 -14.18
N ARG A 151 4.99 10.55 -13.51
CA ARG A 151 6.30 10.11 -14.02
C ARG A 151 6.19 9.36 -15.35
N ILE A 152 5.19 8.48 -15.47
CA ILE A 152 4.98 7.72 -16.71
C ILE A 152 4.48 8.61 -17.84
N GLU A 153 3.59 9.57 -17.59
CA GLU A 153 3.18 10.54 -18.62
C GLU A 153 4.37 11.38 -19.09
N HIS A 154 5.23 11.82 -18.18
CA HIS A 154 6.47 12.51 -18.54
C HIS A 154 7.41 11.60 -19.36
N ALA A 155 7.61 10.36 -18.95
CA ALA A 155 8.41 9.38 -19.70
C ALA A 155 7.85 9.11 -21.09
N LYS A 156 6.53 9.09 -21.26
CA LYS A 156 5.88 8.91 -22.57
C LYS A 156 6.21 10.07 -23.51
N SER A 157 6.22 11.31 -23.01
CA SER A 157 6.61 12.46 -23.83
C SER A 157 8.07 12.36 -24.29
N LEU A 158 9.00 12.01 -23.38
CA LEU A 158 10.41 11.81 -23.73
C LEU A 158 10.65 10.65 -24.70
N LEU A 159 9.89 9.54 -24.56
CA LEU A 159 10.01 8.38 -25.45
C LEU A 159 9.44 8.65 -26.85
N ALA A 160 8.46 9.52 -26.96
CA ALA A 160 7.86 9.92 -28.23
C ALA A 160 8.67 11.00 -28.97
N ASP A 161 9.54 11.74 -28.27
CA ASP A 161 10.33 12.80 -28.86
C ASP A 161 11.34 12.26 -29.89
N PRO A 162 11.27 12.71 -31.17
CA PRO A 162 12.20 12.30 -32.21
C PRO A 162 13.65 12.67 -31.90
N GLU A 163 13.91 13.79 -31.23
CA GLU A 163 15.25 14.23 -30.87
C GLU A 163 15.90 13.30 -29.84
N LEU A 164 15.08 12.69 -28.97
CA LEU A 164 15.49 11.73 -27.95
C LEU A 164 15.40 10.26 -28.43
N ALA A 165 15.24 10.03 -29.72
CA ALA A 165 15.04 8.70 -30.30
C ALA A 165 16.17 7.69 -29.96
N ARG A 166 17.40 8.16 -29.76
CA ARG A 166 18.59 7.36 -29.43
C ARG A 166 18.92 7.36 -27.95
N GLU A 167 18.19 8.14 -27.16
CA GLU A 167 18.45 8.26 -25.72
C GLU A 167 18.26 6.89 -25.01
N PRO A 168 19.20 6.45 -24.17
CA PRO A 168 19.04 5.22 -23.39
C PRO A 168 17.77 5.29 -22.54
N VAL A 169 17.02 4.17 -22.50
CA VAL A 169 15.79 4.07 -21.66
C VAL A 169 16.10 4.30 -20.18
N LEU A 170 17.33 4.04 -19.75
CA LEU A 170 17.78 4.35 -18.39
C LEU A 170 17.73 5.86 -18.11
N ASN A 171 18.23 6.70 -19.03
CA ASN A 171 18.23 8.14 -18.85
C ASN A 171 16.80 8.67 -18.83
N VAL A 172 15.94 8.19 -19.72
CA VAL A 172 14.50 8.53 -19.68
C VAL A 172 13.87 8.17 -18.34
N ALA A 173 14.23 7.02 -17.75
CA ALA A 173 13.73 6.63 -16.43
C ALA A 173 14.19 7.61 -15.34
N LEU A 174 15.47 7.98 -15.33
CA LEU A 174 16.05 8.91 -14.35
C LEU A 174 15.46 10.31 -14.50
N ASP A 175 15.37 10.83 -15.72
CA ASP A 175 14.79 12.14 -16.05
C ASP A 175 13.30 12.22 -15.72
N SER A 176 12.63 11.06 -15.67
CA SER A 176 11.22 10.96 -15.23
C SER A 176 11.08 10.77 -13.71
N GLY A 177 12.16 10.90 -12.93
CA GLY A 177 12.13 10.83 -11.47
C GLY A 177 12.15 9.42 -10.88
N PHE A 178 12.48 8.38 -11.66
CA PHE A 178 12.71 7.04 -11.10
C PHE A 178 14.17 6.90 -10.65
N ALA A 179 14.38 6.31 -9.47
CA ALA A 179 15.73 6.06 -8.95
C ALA A 179 16.51 4.98 -9.73
N SER A 180 15.82 4.15 -10.54
CA SER A 180 16.44 3.09 -11.33
C SER A 180 15.51 2.50 -12.38
N LEU A 181 16.09 1.77 -13.33
CA LEU A 181 15.38 1.16 -14.48
C LEU A 181 14.35 0.09 -14.07
N GLY A 182 14.60 -0.67 -13.00
CA GLY A 182 13.74 -1.77 -12.59
C GLY A 182 12.32 -1.33 -12.19
N PRO A 183 12.17 -0.42 -11.21
CA PRO A 183 10.87 0.17 -10.85
C PRO A 183 10.19 0.88 -12.02
N PHE A 184 10.95 1.59 -12.86
CA PHE A 184 10.44 2.24 -14.05
C PHE A 184 9.77 1.25 -15.01
N ASN A 185 10.49 0.21 -15.42
CA ASN A 185 9.97 -0.79 -16.37
C ASN A 185 8.68 -1.46 -15.86
N ARG A 186 8.61 -1.77 -14.56
CA ARG A 186 7.41 -2.34 -13.93
C ARG A 186 6.24 -1.35 -13.98
N ALA A 187 6.46 -0.12 -13.51
CA ALA A 187 5.43 0.90 -13.50
C ALA A 187 4.94 1.24 -14.92
N PHE A 188 5.87 1.37 -15.88
CA PHE A 188 5.53 1.68 -17.27
C PHE A 188 4.67 0.58 -17.89
N LYS A 189 5.09 -0.69 -17.76
CA LYS A 189 4.32 -1.82 -18.28
C LYS A 189 2.95 -1.97 -17.61
N ASP A 190 2.88 -1.74 -16.30
CA ASP A 190 1.66 -1.83 -15.50
C ASP A 190 0.62 -0.78 -15.94
N MET A 191 1.09 0.42 -16.31
CA MET A 191 0.22 1.55 -16.64
C MET A 191 -0.11 1.67 -18.14
N THR A 192 0.80 1.21 -19.02
CA THR A 192 0.64 1.35 -20.48
C THR A 192 0.36 0.02 -21.19
N GLY A 193 0.52 -1.12 -20.50
CA GLY A 193 0.40 -2.45 -21.08
C GLY A 193 1.60 -2.91 -21.90
N GLN A 194 2.58 -2.04 -22.16
CA GLN A 194 3.73 -2.34 -23.03
C GLN A 194 5.06 -1.90 -22.42
N THR A 195 6.17 -2.38 -22.96
CA THR A 195 7.49 -1.97 -22.50
C THR A 195 7.85 -0.57 -23.03
N PRO A 196 8.74 0.19 -22.35
CA PRO A 196 9.19 1.49 -22.84
C PRO A 196 9.78 1.47 -24.26
N ARG A 197 10.52 0.39 -24.58
CA ARG A 197 11.08 0.19 -25.95
C ARG A 197 9.99 -0.04 -26.99
N ALA A 198 8.97 -0.84 -26.66
CA ALA A 198 7.84 -1.07 -27.57
C ALA A 198 7.05 0.20 -27.77
N TYR A 199 6.81 0.98 -26.70
CA TYR A 199 6.14 2.26 -26.78
C TYR A 199 6.90 3.26 -27.69
N ARG A 200 8.22 3.41 -27.50
CA ARG A 200 9.07 4.26 -28.36
C ARG A 200 8.96 3.86 -29.83
N LYS A 201 8.95 2.57 -30.13
CA LYS A 201 8.82 2.07 -31.52
C LYS A 201 7.44 2.44 -32.09
N SER A 202 6.36 2.16 -31.36
CA SER A 202 5.00 2.45 -31.84
C SER A 202 4.73 3.96 -32.03
N ALA A 203 5.26 4.81 -31.16
CA ALA A 203 5.15 6.27 -31.31
C ALA A 203 5.80 6.75 -32.63
N ARG A 204 7.00 6.27 -32.94
CA ARG A 204 7.73 6.59 -34.17
C ARG A 204 7.05 6.07 -35.44
N ASP A 205 6.51 4.86 -35.38
CA ASP A 205 5.80 4.27 -36.53
C ASP A 205 4.52 5.09 -36.85
N SER A 206 3.86 5.62 -35.85
CA SER A 206 2.68 6.49 -35.98
C SER A 206 3.02 7.83 -36.63
N GLU A 207 4.11 8.47 -36.25
CA GLU A 207 4.58 9.73 -36.87
C GLU A 207 5.01 9.53 -38.34
N SER A 208 5.74 8.45 -38.60
CA SER A 208 6.18 8.12 -39.97
C SER A 208 5.00 7.84 -40.91
N GLY A 209 3.91 7.27 -40.38
CA GLY A 209 2.67 7.02 -41.13
C GLY A 209 1.94 8.29 -41.50
N LEU A 210 1.86 9.26 -40.59
CA LEU A 210 1.24 10.59 -40.83
C LEU A 210 2.02 11.41 -41.81
N ALA A 211 3.36 11.39 -41.80
CA ALA A 211 4.21 12.12 -42.74
C ALA A 211 4.16 11.56 -44.17
N ARG A 212 3.66 10.33 -44.38
CA ARG A 212 3.50 9.73 -45.74
C ARG A 212 2.14 10.00 -46.37
N THR A 213 1.18 10.49 -45.58
CA THR A 213 -0.20 10.77 -46.07
C THR A 213 -0.51 12.26 -46.20
N ALA A 214 0.43 13.12 -45.88
CA ALA A 214 0.39 14.57 -46.10
C ALA A 214 1.27 14.98 -47.32
#